data_ae2d9684f91d7c320c9d621dc4c51a5a
#
_entry.id   ae2d9684f91d7c320c9d621dc4c51a5a
#
_cell.length_a   1.000
_cell.length_b   1.000
_cell.length_c   1.000
_cell.angle_alpha   90.00
_cell.angle_beta   90.00
_cell.angle_gamma   90.00
#
_symmetry.space_group_name_H-M   'P 1'
#
loop_
_entity.id
_entity.type
_entity.pdbx_description
1 polymer ?
#
loop_
_entity_poly.entity_id
_entity_poly.type
_entity_poly.pdbx_seq_one_letter_code
_entity_poly.pdbx_strand_id
1 'polypeptide(L)'
;MEPNPRVPHFLRAVTWVECGVVASAALLLLTMPKRGGQDIWAWITPPLNARYVGVIYLAALVALLVFAVHGRWNPGRLVLWEIFVFTTAIMVVMLAYAGRFEWARVATWVFWPLYLFLPVNSAVFLWRLRDWQPPEPLIHARAALTVLALLLGGYGLALLAIPERATDFWPWPVDAFHARIYAATYLTPAAGAWVLRSGATPEELRTLGITLVTFGVAALIAVPTNATFFVINVAPILAGVALLVSEARASAPASTTA
;
A
#
# COMPACT_ATOMS: atom_id res chain seq x y z
N MET A 1 -10.38 27.94 -0.47
CA MET A 1 -10.75 26.57 -0.87
C MET A 1 -11.62 25.94 0.22
N GLU A 2 -12.51 25.01 -0.11
CA GLU A 2 -13.25 24.21 0.89
C GLU A 2 -12.24 23.51 1.80
N PRO A 3 -12.43 23.46 3.15
CA PRO A 3 -11.47 22.88 4.08
C PRO A 3 -11.12 21.42 3.78
N ASN A 4 -12.07 20.63 3.26
CA ASN A 4 -11.85 19.27 2.78
C ASN A 4 -12.71 19.01 1.54
N PRO A 5 -12.19 19.30 0.34
CA PRO A 5 -12.98 19.23 -0.89
C PRO A 5 -13.35 17.77 -1.23
N ARG A 6 -14.51 17.61 -1.85
CA ARG A 6 -14.93 16.34 -2.42
C ARG A 6 -14.07 15.99 -3.62
N VAL A 7 -13.77 14.72 -3.78
CA VAL A 7 -13.10 14.24 -5.00
C VAL A 7 -14.10 14.18 -6.16
N PRO A 8 -13.63 14.38 -7.40
CA PRO A 8 -14.47 14.25 -8.58
C PRO A 8 -15.11 12.87 -8.69
N HIS A 9 -16.34 12.81 -9.21
CA HIS A 9 -17.10 11.57 -9.39
C HIS A 9 -16.31 10.51 -10.19
N PHE A 10 -15.58 10.95 -11.23
CA PHE A 10 -14.73 10.07 -12.02
C PHE A 10 -13.69 9.36 -11.16
N LEU A 11 -12.93 10.11 -10.34
CA LEU A 11 -11.90 9.52 -9.45
C LEU A 11 -12.54 8.54 -8.47
N ARG A 12 -13.68 8.90 -7.89
CA ARG A 12 -14.39 8.01 -6.97
C ARG A 12 -14.88 6.74 -7.66
N ALA A 13 -15.37 6.83 -8.90
CA ALA A 13 -15.76 5.66 -9.68
C ALA A 13 -14.57 4.74 -9.98
N VAL A 14 -13.43 5.31 -10.39
CA VAL A 14 -12.17 4.57 -10.59
C VAL A 14 -11.78 3.84 -9.29
N THR A 15 -11.80 4.52 -8.14
CA THR A 15 -11.47 3.90 -6.85
C THR A 15 -12.41 2.73 -6.51
N TRP A 16 -13.70 2.81 -6.80
CA TRP A 16 -14.62 1.68 -6.60
C TRP A 16 -14.30 0.50 -7.53
N VAL A 17 -13.90 0.76 -8.77
CA VAL A 17 -13.42 -0.30 -9.69
C VAL A 17 -12.15 -0.94 -9.14
N GLU A 18 -11.21 -0.12 -8.66
CA GLU A 18 -9.99 -0.62 -7.99
C GLU A 18 -10.32 -1.50 -6.79
N CYS A 19 -11.26 -1.08 -5.92
CA CYS A 19 -11.71 -1.91 -4.80
C CYS A 19 -12.20 -3.29 -5.27
N GLY A 20 -12.99 -3.35 -6.33
CA GLY A 20 -13.49 -4.60 -6.89
C GLY A 20 -12.37 -5.50 -7.42
N VAL A 21 -11.44 -4.94 -8.18
CA VAL A 21 -10.28 -5.69 -8.73
C VAL A 21 -9.36 -6.18 -7.61
N VAL A 22 -9.01 -5.30 -6.69
CA VAL A 22 -8.10 -5.60 -5.56
C VAL A 22 -8.71 -6.62 -4.62
N ALA A 23 -10.02 -6.52 -4.31
CA ALA A 23 -10.74 -7.50 -3.50
C ALA A 23 -10.76 -8.88 -4.16
N SER A 24 -11.04 -8.94 -5.47
CA SER A 24 -11.03 -10.18 -6.25
C SER A 24 -9.66 -10.84 -6.26
N ALA A 25 -8.59 -10.04 -6.44
CA ALA A 25 -7.22 -10.51 -6.42
C ALA A 25 -6.82 -11.03 -5.02
N ALA A 26 -7.14 -10.28 -3.96
CA ALA A 26 -6.88 -10.72 -2.59
C ALA A 26 -7.59 -12.03 -2.26
N LEU A 27 -8.89 -12.12 -2.58
CA LEU A 27 -9.67 -13.32 -2.34
C LEU A 27 -9.11 -14.53 -3.10
N LEU A 28 -8.85 -14.39 -4.40
CA LEU A 28 -8.30 -15.46 -5.23
C LEU A 28 -6.97 -15.98 -4.69
N LEU A 29 -6.01 -15.07 -4.41
CA LEU A 29 -4.65 -15.44 -4.06
C LEU A 29 -4.50 -15.94 -2.61
N LEU A 30 -5.36 -15.48 -1.70
CA LEU A 30 -5.38 -15.98 -0.32
C LEU A 30 -6.07 -17.33 -0.19
N THR A 31 -7.23 -17.52 -0.85
CA THR A 31 -8.04 -18.74 -0.67
C THR A 31 -7.64 -19.88 -1.60
N MET A 32 -7.18 -19.56 -2.81
CA MET A 32 -6.78 -20.53 -3.82
C MET A 32 -5.36 -20.26 -4.36
N PRO A 33 -4.31 -20.18 -3.51
CA PRO A 33 -2.99 -19.69 -3.93
C PRO A 33 -2.33 -20.55 -5.00
N LYS A 34 -2.55 -21.87 -4.99
CA LYS A 34 -2.02 -22.77 -6.01
C LYS A 34 -2.68 -22.48 -7.35
N ARG A 35 -4.01 -22.61 -7.45
CA ARG A 35 -4.75 -22.39 -8.70
C ARG A 35 -4.67 -20.93 -9.14
N GLY A 36 -4.87 -20.00 -8.20
CA GLY A 36 -4.81 -18.57 -8.47
C GLY A 36 -3.46 -18.16 -9.06
N GLY A 37 -2.38 -18.54 -8.42
CA GLY A 37 -1.03 -18.15 -8.84
C GLY A 37 -0.52 -18.88 -10.08
N GLN A 38 -0.83 -20.17 -10.23
CA GLN A 38 -0.30 -20.98 -11.33
C GLN A 38 -1.13 -20.90 -12.61
N ASP A 39 -2.46 -20.76 -12.50
CA ASP A 39 -3.35 -20.91 -13.66
C ASP A 39 -4.08 -19.62 -14.05
N ILE A 40 -4.34 -18.70 -13.10
CA ILE A 40 -5.24 -17.56 -13.32
C ILE A 40 -4.47 -16.23 -13.32
N TRP A 41 -3.52 -16.03 -12.37
CA TRP A 41 -2.80 -14.77 -12.20
C TRP A 41 -2.01 -14.35 -13.44
N ALA A 42 -1.71 -13.09 -13.60
CA ALA A 42 -1.07 -12.51 -14.78
C ALA A 42 0.32 -13.11 -15.12
N TRP A 43 1.01 -13.69 -14.16
CA TRP A 43 2.26 -14.43 -14.31
C TRP A 43 2.26 -15.67 -13.41
N ILE A 44 3.16 -16.62 -13.68
CA ILE A 44 3.28 -17.82 -12.84
C ILE A 44 3.85 -17.43 -11.47
N THR A 45 3.06 -17.70 -10.43
CA THR A 45 3.40 -17.35 -9.05
C THR A 45 3.35 -18.59 -8.15
N PRO A 46 4.45 -18.97 -7.48
CA PRO A 46 4.44 -20.04 -6.49
C PRO A 46 3.42 -19.78 -5.37
N PRO A 47 2.83 -20.82 -4.75
CA PRO A 47 1.71 -20.64 -3.81
C PRO A 47 1.99 -19.70 -2.62
N LEU A 48 3.20 -19.72 -2.04
CA LEU A 48 3.56 -18.80 -0.94
C LEU A 48 3.69 -17.36 -1.44
N ASN A 49 4.30 -17.16 -2.61
CA ASN A 49 4.36 -15.85 -3.24
C ASN A 49 2.96 -15.34 -3.60
N ALA A 50 2.06 -16.23 -4.09
CA ALA A 50 0.67 -15.88 -4.37
C ALA A 50 -0.06 -15.42 -3.10
N ARG A 51 0.07 -16.14 -1.98
CA ARG A 51 -0.50 -15.72 -0.70
C ARG A 51 0.02 -14.36 -0.26
N TYR A 52 1.32 -14.13 -0.40
CA TYR A 52 1.90 -12.84 -0.01
C TYR A 52 1.40 -11.70 -0.89
N VAL A 53 1.26 -11.90 -2.20
CA VAL A 53 0.60 -10.94 -3.08
C VAL A 53 -0.85 -10.70 -2.65
N GLY A 54 -1.57 -11.74 -2.25
CA GLY A 54 -2.93 -11.64 -1.70
C GLY A 54 -2.99 -10.78 -0.44
N VAL A 55 -2.00 -10.89 0.46
CA VAL A 55 -1.86 -10.02 1.66
C VAL A 55 -1.66 -8.56 1.25
N ILE A 56 -0.81 -8.30 0.27
CA ILE A 56 -0.57 -6.94 -0.24
C ILE A 56 -1.87 -6.32 -0.74
N TYR A 57 -2.64 -7.05 -1.55
CA TYR A 57 -3.92 -6.57 -2.06
C TYR A 57 -4.97 -6.40 -0.95
N LEU A 58 -4.97 -7.25 0.07
CA LEU A 58 -5.87 -7.10 1.22
C LEU A 58 -5.57 -5.79 1.99
N ALA A 59 -4.31 -5.49 2.23
CA ALA A 59 -3.92 -4.24 2.87
C ALA A 59 -4.26 -3.01 2.01
N ALA A 60 -3.99 -3.05 0.70
CA ALA A 60 -4.34 -2.00 -0.22
C ALA A 60 -5.87 -1.76 -0.29
N LEU A 61 -6.68 -2.84 -0.23
CA LEU A 61 -8.13 -2.74 -0.22
C LEU A 61 -8.65 -1.90 0.94
N VAL A 62 -8.03 -1.98 2.11
CA VAL A 62 -8.44 -1.18 3.29
C VAL A 62 -8.30 0.31 3.01
N ALA A 63 -7.15 0.76 2.51
CA ALA A 63 -6.92 2.16 2.15
C ALA A 63 -7.88 2.64 1.06
N LEU A 64 -8.08 1.82 0.01
CA LEU A 64 -9.01 2.12 -1.09
C LEU A 64 -10.46 2.23 -0.61
N LEU A 65 -10.92 1.34 0.27
CA LEU A 65 -12.27 1.40 0.83
C LEU A 65 -12.48 2.65 1.67
N VAL A 66 -11.51 3.02 2.51
CA VAL A 66 -11.57 4.27 3.27
C VAL A 66 -11.73 5.45 2.32
N PHE A 67 -10.93 5.53 1.27
CA PHE A 67 -11.02 6.60 0.30
C PHE A 67 -12.34 6.61 -0.49
N ALA A 68 -12.78 5.46 -1.00
CA ALA A 68 -14.02 5.33 -1.78
C ALA A 68 -15.26 5.73 -0.97
N VAL A 69 -15.31 5.35 0.31
CA VAL A 69 -16.42 5.66 1.23
C VAL A 69 -16.43 7.14 1.57
N HIS A 70 -15.30 7.71 2.00
CA HIS A 70 -15.24 9.13 2.36
C HIS A 70 -15.47 10.05 1.15
N GLY A 71 -14.90 9.72 -0.01
CA GLY A 71 -15.04 10.50 -1.23
C GLY A 71 -14.58 11.95 -1.09
N ARG A 72 -13.59 12.19 -0.20
CA ARG A 72 -13.01 13.51 0.09
C ARG A 72 -11.50 13.47 -0.09
N TRP A 73 -10.90 14.66 -0.29
CA TRP A 73 -9.46 14.80 -0.46
C TRP A 73 -8.68 14.34 0.79
N ASN A 74 -9.19 14.58 1.96
CA ASN A 74 -8.72 13.96 3.20
C ASN A 74 -9.68 12.80 3.55
N PRO A 75 -9.25 11.53 3.61
CA PRO A 75 -7.87 10.98 3.54
C PRO A 75 -7.37 10.64 2.12
N GLY A 76 -8.08 11.00 1.07
CA GLY A 76 -7.77 10.63 -0.31
C GLY A 76 -6.37 11.07 -0.78
N ARG A 77 -5.82 12.16 -0.25
CA ARG A 77 -4.46 12.61 -0.57
C ARG A 77 -3.43 11.52 -0.27
N LEU A 78 -3.47 10.94 0.92
CA LEU A 78 -2.60 9.84 1.31
C LEU A 78 -2.75 8.66 0.34
N VAL A 79 -3.99 8.20 0.16
CA VAL A 79 -4.28 7.01 -0.65
C VAL A 79 -3.85 7.21 -2.10
N LEU A 80 -4.03 8.40 -2.68
CA LEU A 80 -3.55 8.70 -4.04
C LEU A 80 -2.03 8.70 -4.15
N TRP A 81 -1.30 9.17 -3.14
CA TRP A 81 0.15 9.03 -3.10
C TRP A 81 0.57 7.56 -3.04
N GLU A 82 -0.14 6.77 -2.24
CA GLU A 82 0.11 5.33 -2.13
C GLU A 82 -0.19 4.60 -3.45
N ILE A 83 -1.33 4.89 -4.11
CA ILE A 83 -1.66 4.34 -5.43
C ILE A 83 -0.57 4.73 -6.45
N PHE A 84 -0.19 6.01 -6.49
CA PHE A 84 0.83 6.51 -7.42
C PHE A 84 2.15 5.76 -7.28
N VAL A 85 2.67 5.65 -6.05
CA VAL A 85 3.97 4.98 -5.81
C VAL A 85 3.87 3.49 -6.06
N PHE A 86 2.83 2.83 -5.55
CA PHE A 86 2.62 1.39 -5.75
C PHE A 86 2.53 1.04 -7.23
N THR A 87 1.64 1.71 -7.95
CA THR A 87 1.39 1.38 -9.36
C THR A 87 2.54 1.80 -10.27
N THR A 88 3.27 2.88 -9.95
CA THR A 88 4.48 3.27 -10.68
C THR A 88 5.60 2.25 -10.47
N ALA A 89 5.83 1.79 -9.24
CA ALA A 89 6.85 0.78 -8.96
C ALA A 89 6.53 -0.54 -9.69
N ILE A 90 5.28 -1.00 -9.62
CA ILE A 90 4.83 -2.18 -10.35
C ILE A 90 4.95 -1.98 -11.86
N MET A 91 4.56 -0.83 -12.40
CA MET A 91 4.69 -0.52 -13.83
C MET A 91 6.14 -0.63 -14.32
N VAL A 92 7.09 -0.09 -13.56
CA VAL A 92 8.51 -0.18 -13.91
C VAL A 92 8.99 -1.63 -13.93
N VAL A 93 8.63 -2.42 -12.92
CA VAL A 93 8.97 -3.85 -12.85
C VAL A 93 8.29 -4.63 -13.98
N MET A 94 7.02 -4.35 -14.24
CA MET A 94 6.24 -4.96 -15.31
C MET A 94 6.88 -4.74 -16.69
N LEU A 95 7.31 -3.51 -16.98
CA LEU A 95 8.00 -3.18 -18.24
C LEU A 95 9.37 -3.87 -18.34
N ALA A 96 10.13 -3.92 -17.25
CA ALA A 96 11.44 -4.60 -17.21
C ALA A 96 11.32 -6.13 -17.36
N TYR A 97 10.22 -6.71 -16.95
CA TYR A 97 9.97 -8.16 -16.94
C TYR A 97 8.77 -8.57 -17.80
N ALA A 98 8.50 -7.85 -18.90
CA ALA A 98 7.33 -8.09 -19.76
C ALA A 98 7.21 -9.56 -20.25
N GLY A 99 8.33 -10.25 -20.45
CA GLY A 99 8.37 -11.66 -20.85
C GLY A 99 7.94 -12.66 -19.76
N ARG A 100 7.70 -12.23 -18.52
CA ARG A 100 7.17 -13.07 -17.44
C ARG A 100 5.65 -13.18 -17.46
N PHE A 101 4.97 -12.34 -18.24
CA PHE A 101 3.51 -12.27 -18.26
C PHE A 101 2.91 -13.30 -19.22
N GLU A 102 1.87 -13.96 -18.76
CA GLU A 102 1.13 -15.00 -19.49
C GLU A 102 0.01 -14.36 -20.33
N TRP A 103 0.30 -13.98 -21.57
CA TRP A 103 -0.63 -13.28 -22.44
C TRP A 103 -1.89 -14.07 -22.83
N ALA A 104 -1.88 -15.39 -22.65
CA ALA A 104 -3.07 -16.23 -22.81
C ALA A 104 -4.09 -16.05 -21.67
N ARG A 105 -3.73 -15.36 -20.57
CA ARG A 105 -4.58 -15.20 -19.38
C ARG A 105 -5.31 -13.87 -19.38
N VAL A 106 -6.59 -13.90 -19.05
CA VAL A 106 -7.42 -12.70 -18.91
C VAL A 106 -6.83 -11.74 -17.87
N ALA A 107 -6.27 -12.24 -16.78
CA ALA A 107 -5.65 -11.43 -15.75
C ALA A 107 -4.55 -10.51 -16.29
N THR A 108 -3.76 -10.94 -17.27
CA THR A 108 -2.73 -10.12 -17.91
C THR A 108 -3.34 -8.91 -18.63
N TRP A 109 -4.45 -9.11 -19.35
CA TRP A 109 -5.15 -8.05 -20.08
C TRP A 109 -5.89 -7.06 -19.16
N VAL A 110 -6.18 -7.44 -17.92
CA VAL A 110 -6.69 -6.53 -16.88
C VAL A 110 -5.53 -5.80 -16.19
N PHE A 111 -4.46 -6.53 -15.87
CA PHE A 111 -3.31 -6.03 -15.12
C PHE A 111 -2.57 -4.92 -15.88
N TRP A 112 -2.24 -5.13 -17.16
CA TRP A 112 -1.46 -4.17 -17.94
C TRP A 112 -2.14 -2.81 -18.09
N PRO A 113 -3.40 -2.69 -18.54
CA PRO A 113 -4.05 -1.38 -18.63
C PRO A 113 -4.18 -0.67 -17.29
N LEU A 114 -4.48 -1.40 -16.20
CA LEU A 114 -4.58 -0.81 -14.87
C LEU A 114 -3.26 -0.18 -14.44
N TYR A 115 -2.16 -0.91 -14.52
CA TYR A 115 -0.87 -0.42 -14.08
C TYR A 115 -0.22 0.61 -15.02
N LEU A 116 -0.72 0.78 -16.22
CA LEU A 116 -0.38 1.91 -17.10
C LEU A 116 -1.27 3.14 -16.84
N PHE A 117 -2.54 2.93 -16.53
CA PHE A 117 -3.51 4.00 -16.31
C PHE A 117 -3.40 4.63 -14.92
N LEU A 118 -3.31 3.83 -13.86
CA LEU A 118 -3.41 4.29 -12.48
C LEU A 118 -2.31 5.27 -12.06
N PRO A 119 -1.03 5.09 -12.43
CA PRO A 119 0.00 6.10 -12.13
C PRO A 119 -0.32 7.46 -12.72
N VAL A 120 -0.77 7.48 -13.98
CA VAL A 120 -1.13 8.73 -14.68
C VAL A 120 -2.36 9.38 -14.03
N ASN A 121 -3.39 8.58 -13.76
CA ASN A 121 -4.60 9.06 -13.09
C ASN A 121 -4.27 9.69 -11.72
N SER A 122 -3.50 8.98 -10.89
CA SER A 122 -3.11 9.49 -9.57
C SER A 122 -2.25 10.75 -9.67
N ALA A 123 -1.27 10.78 -10.58
CA ALA A 123 -0.44 11.96 -10.80
C ALA A 123 -1.26 13.20 -11.20
N VAL A 124 -2.25 13.02 -12.09
CA VAL A 124 -3.13 14.13 -12.52
C VAL A 124 -3.91 14.71 -11.34
N PHE A 125 -4.49 13.86 -10.49
CA PHE A 125 -5.27 14.36 -9.36
C PHE A 125 -4.40 14.91 -8.23
N LEU A 126 -3.23 14.32 -7.97
CA LEU A 126 -2.23 14.88 -7.05
C LEU A 126 -1.77 16.28 -7.51
N TRP A 127 -1.52 16.44 -8.82
CA TRP A 127 -1.16 17.73 -9.38
C TRP A 127 -2.30 18.77 -9.30
N ARG A 128 -3.53 18.38 -9.59
CA ARG A 128 -4.71 19.28 -9.52
C ARG A 128 -4.99 19.78 -8.10
N LEU A 129 -4.69 18.98 -7.09
CA LEU A 129 -4.98 19.25 -5.68
C LEU A 129 -3.72 19.60 -4.87
N ARG A 130 -2.59 19.87 -5.56
CA ARG A 130 -1.29 20.14 -4.90
C ARG A 130 -1.30 21.34 -3.95
N ASP A 131 -2.16 22.32 -4.23
CA ASP A 131 -2.23 23.56 -3.43
C ASP A 131 -3.08 23.41 -2.15
N TRP A 132 -3.72 22.24 -1.97
CA TRP A 132 -4.45 21.93 -0.74
C TRP A 132 -3.47 21.62 0.39
N GLN A 133 -3.67 22.27 1.52
CA GLN A 133 -2.89 22.05 2.73
C GLN A 133 -3.80 21.49 3.84
N PRO A 134 -3.31 20.54 4.65
CA PRO A 134 -4.06 20.07 5.81
C PRO A 134 -4.21 21.20 6.83
N PRO A 135 -5.35 21.28 7.54
CA PRO A 135 -5.66 22.40 8.43
C PRO A 135 -4.71 22.55 9.60
N GLU A 136 -4.17 21.48 10.16
CA GLU A 136 -3.19 21.51 11.25
C GLU A 136 -2.21 20.35 11.17
N PRO A 137 -0.89 20.57 11.18
CA PRO A 137 0.09 19.49 11.21
C PRO A 137 0.21 18.89 12.62
N LEU A 138 0.09 17.58 12.73
CA LEU A 138 0.39 16.85 13.97
C LEU A 138 1.91 16.73 14.16
N ILE A 139 2.53 17.72 14.79
CA ILE A 139 3.99 17.84 14.96
C ILE A 139 4.58 16.63 15.70
N HIS A 140 3.87 16.04 16.63
CA HIS A 140 4.34 14.90 17.44
C HIS A 140 4.59 13.62 16.63
N ALA A 141 3.91 13.41 15.51
CA ALA A 141 4.10 12.23 14.65
C ALA A 141 5.27 12.38 13.66
N ARG A 142 5.82 13.57 13.44
CA ARG A 142 6.83 13.86 12.41
C ARG A 142 8.06 12.97 12.49
N ALA A 143 8.65 12.80 13.66
CA ALA A 143 9.84 11.97 13.85
C ALA A 143 9.53 10.50 13.56
N ALA A 144 8.43 9.97 14.10
CA ALA A 144 8.00 8.60 13.88
C ALA A 144 7.71 8.32 12.39
N LEU A 145 7.00 9.23 11.71
CA LEU A 145 6.73 9.13 10.28
C LEU A 145 8.01 9.20 9.43
N THR A 146 8.99 10.04 9.83
CA THR A 146 10.28 10.10 9.15
C THR A 146 11.03 8.78 9.29
N VAL A 147 11.12 8.22 10.50
CA VAL A 147 11.78 6.93 10.77
C VAL A 147 11.09 5.83 9.98
N LEU A 148 9.76 5.77 10.02
CA LEU A 148 8.97 4.80 9.26
C LEU A 148 9.25 4.89 7.75
N ALA A 149 9.25 6.10 7.19
CA ALA A 149 9.52 6.34 5.78
C ALA A 149 10.94 5.89 5.38
N LEU A 150 11.95 6.17 6.20
CA LEU A 150 13.33 5.78 5.93
C LEU A 150 13.53 4.27 6.03
N LEU A 151 12.97 3.60 7.03
CA LEU A 151 13.10 2.15 7.21
C LEU A 151 12.38 1.38 6.09
N LEU A 152 11.11 1.70 5.84
CA LEU A 152 10.35 1.02 4.79
C LEU A 152 10.87 1.39 3.39
N GLY A 153 11.20 2.67 3.16
CA GLY A 153 11.76 3.13 1.90
C GLY A 153 13.12 2.50 1.62
N GLY A 154 14.01 2.47 2.62
CA GLY A 154 15.32 1.82 2.50
C GLY A 154 15.21 0.34 2.16
N TYR A 155 14.30 -0.39 2.83
CA TYR A 155 14.07 -1.80 2.52
C TYR A 155 13.44 -2.01 1.14
N GLY A 156 12.44 -1.20 0.77
CA GLY A 156 11.86 -1.23 -0.57
C GLY A 156 12.88 -0.96 -1.68
N LEU A 157 13.78 0.01 -1.48
CA LEU A 157 14.88 0.27 -2.42
C LEU A 157 15.88 -0.90 -2.47
N ALA A 158 16.17 -1.56 -1.35
CA ALA A 158 17.01 -2.76 -1.32
C ALA A 158 16.40 -3.90 -2.13
N LEU A 159 15.08 -4.13 -2.01
CA LEU A 159 14.37 -5.13 -2.83
C LEU A 159 14.41 -4.82 -4.33
N LEU A 160 14.45 -3.54 -4.73
CA LEU A 160 14.63 -3.18 -6.14
C LEU A 160 16.07 -3.37 -6.63
N ALA A 161 17.06 -2.93 -5.83
CA ALA A 161 18.45 -2.84 -6.26
C ALA A 161 19.23 -4.15 -6.10
N ILE A 162 19.04 -4.85 -4.97
CA ILE A 162 19.77 -6.06 -4.57
C ILE A 162 18.82 -7.16 -4.09
N PRO A 163 17.84 -7.57 -4.94
CA PRO A 163 16.71 -8.43 -4.55
C PRO A 163 17.15 -9.73 -3.89
N GLU A 164 18.20 -10.40 -4.38
CA GLU A 164 18.69 -11.66 -3.85
C GLU A 164 19.12 -11.50 -2.39
N ARG A 165 19.95 -10.50 -2.07
CA ARG A 165 20.40 -10.22 -0.70
C ARG A 165 19.29 -9.74 0.20
N ALA A 166 18.38 -8.92 -0.34
CA ALA A 166 17.26 -8.37 0.41
C ALA A 166 16.21 -9.42 0.80
N THR A 167 16.24 -10.60 0.17
CA THR A 167 15.34 -11.73 0.45
C THR A 167 16.00 -12.97 1.06
N ASP A 168 17.30 -12.97 1.33
CA ASP A 168 18.05 -14.12 1.90
C ASP A 168 17.46 -14.65 3.21
N PHE A 169 16.83 -13.76 4.01
CA PHE A 169 16.21 -14.15 5.29
C PHE A 169 14.74 -14.57 5.16
N TRP A 170 14.15 -14.52 3.96
CA TRP A 170 12.74 -14.89 3.76
C TRP A 170 12.58 -16.41 3.99
N PRO A 171 11.47 -16.83 4.65
CA PRO A 171 11.25 -18.25 4.98
C PRO A 171 10.82 -19.11 3.77
N TRP A 172 10.75 -18.54 2.58
CA TRP A 172 10.52 -19.24 1.31
C TRP A 172 11.35 -18.60 0.19
N PRO A 173 11.59 -19.34 -0.91
CA PRO A 173 12.32 -18.83 -2.06
C PRO A 173 11.56 -17.68 -2.74
N VAL A 174 12.26 -16.57 -2.97
CA VAL A 174 11.76 -15.39 -3.70
C VAL A 174 12.75 -15.07 -4.81
N ASP A 175 12.32 -15.15 -6.06
CA ASP A 175 13.16 -14.74 -7.19
C ASP A 175 13.22 -13.20 -7.31
N ALA A 176 14.16 -12.72 -8.11
CA ALA A 176 14.41 -11.29 -8.29
C ALA A 176 13.19 -10.53 -8.84
N PHE A 177 12.34 -11.18 -9.64
CA PHE A 177 11.11 -10.57 -10.14
C PHE A 177 10.10 -10.33 -9.01
N HIS A 178 9.80 -11.38 -8.22
CA HIS A 178 8.87 -11.24 -7.10
C HIS A 178 9.41 -10.27 -6.02
N ALA A 179 10.71 -10.31 -5.72
CA ALA A 179 11.31 -9.36 -4.79
C ALA A 179 11.11 -7.91 -5.22
N ARG A 180 11.28 -7.61 -6.51
CA ARG A 180 11.03 -6.27 -7.07
C ARG A 180 9.55 -5.89 -7.05
N ILE A 181 8.64 -6.83 -7.30
CA ILE A 181 7.18 -6.62 -7.09
C ILE A 181 6.91 -6.26 -5.63
N TYR A 182 7.53 -6.97 -4.68
CA TYR A 182 7.35 -6.72 -3.24
C TYR A 182 7.94 -5.38 -2.79
N ALA A 183 8.90 -4.83 -3.50
CA ALA A 183 9.42 -3.49 -3.21
C ALA A 183 8.30 -2.44 -3.14
N ALA A 184 7.31 -2.53 -4.04
CA ALA A 184 6.17 -1.63 -4.04
C ALA A 184 5.41 -1.64 -2.70
N THR A 185 5.33 -2.78 -2.02
CA THR A 185 4.65 -2.94 -0.72
C THR A 185 5.28 -2.10 0.39
N TYR A 186 6.59 -1.92 0.36
CA TYR A 186 7.33 -1.13 1.35
C TYR A 186 7.49 0.32 0.93
N LEU A 187 7.68 0.59 -0.36
CA LEU A 187 7.78 1.95 -0.90
C LEU A 187 6.48 2.73 -0.74
N THR A 188 5.34 2.06 -0.83
CA THR A 188 4.02 2.68 -0.74
C THR A 188 3.76 3.34 0.62
N PRO A 189 3.78 2.62 1.76
CA PRO A 189 3.60 3.25 3.07
C PRO A 189 4.78 4.15 3.43
N ALA A 190 5.99 3.94 2.89
CA ALA A 190 7.10 4.86 3.03
C ALA A 190 6.78 6.23 2.42
N ALA A 191 6.23 6.25 1.22
CA ALA A 191 5.81 7.48 0.55
C ALA A 191 4.65 8.15 1.31
N GLY A 192 3.66 7.38 1.77
CA GLY A 192 2.58 7.87 2.63
C GLY A 192 3.14 8.56 3.89
N ALA A 193 3.99 7.88 4.65
CA ALA A 193 4.62 8.43 5.85
C ALA A 193 5.48 9.67 5.53
N TRP A 194 6.19 9.67 4.40
CA TRP A 194 6.98 10.83 3.97
C TRP A 194 6.12 12.05 3.68
N VAL A 195 4.99 11.88 3.03
CA VAL A 195 4.04 12.97 2.75
C VAL A 195 3.43 13.48 4.04
N LEU A 196 3.00 12.59 4.93
CA LEU A 196 2.34 12.93 6.18
C LEU A 196 3.25 13.63 7.20
N ARG A 197 4.57 13.45 7.13
CA ARG A 197 5.52 14.09 8.06
C ARG A 197 5.51 15.62 8.00
N SER A 198 5.08 16.22 6.89
CA SER A 198 4.98 17.66 6.70
C SER A 198 3.62 18.25 7.11
N GLY A 199 2.66 17.39 7.40
CA GLY A 199 1.31 17.76 7.81
C GLY A 199 0.36 16.58 7.59
N ALA A 200 -0.12 15.98 8.67
CA ALA A 200 -1.06 14.88 8.67
C ALA A 200 -2.37 15.27 9.35
N THR A 201 -3.47 14.74 8.87
CA THR A 201 -4.74 14.79 9.57
C THR A 201 -4.97 13.50 10.38
N PRO A 202 -5.85 13.50 11.40
CA PRO A 202 -6.21 12.27 12.11
C PRO A 202 -6.68 11.15 11.19
N GLU A 203 -7.50 11.45 10.18
CA GLU A 203 -8.03 10.47 9.24
C GLU A 203 -6.93 9.83 8.38
N GLU A 204 -5.93 10.62 7.96
CA GLU A 204 -4.78 10.11 7.22
C GLU A 204 -3.91 9.18 8.08
N LEU A 205 -3.62 9.57 9.33
CA LEU A 205 -2.88 8.73 10.26
C LEU A 205 -3.63 7.43 10.56
N ARG A 206 -4.94 7.52 10.78
CA ARG A 206 -5.80 6.36 10.98
C ARG A 206 -5.77 5.44 9.78
N THR A 207 -5.88 5.98 8.56
CA THR A 207 -5.85 5.18 7.32
C THR A 207 -4.53 4.45 7.17
N LEU A 208 -3.39 5.15 7.30
CA LEU A 208 -2.06 4.53 7.26
C LEU A 208 -1.91 3.48 8.36
N GLY A 209 -2.33 3.79 9.60
CA GLY A 209 -2.24 2.89 10.75
C GLY A 209 -3.00 1.59 10.54
N ILE A 210 -4.27 1.66 10.11
CA ILE A 210 -5.10 0.47 9.85
C ILE A 210 -4.50 -0.36 8.70
N THR A 211 -4.01 0.29 7.64
CA THR A 211 -3.38 -0.40 6.50
C THR A 211 -2.13 -1.18 6.93
N LEU A 212 -1.26 -0.57 7.74
CA LEU A 212 -0.05 -1.22 8.27
C LEU A 212 -0.38 -2.39 9.20
N VAL A 213 -1.35 -2.22 10.10
CA VAL A 213 -1.81 -3.31 10.98
C VAL A 213 -2.39 -4.44 10.16
N THR A 214 -3.25 -4.15 9.18
CA THR A 214 -3.83 -5.17 8.30
C THR A 214 -2.74 -5.94 7.54
N PHE A 215 -1.78 -5.24 6.97
CA PHE A 215 -0.66 -5.87 6.27
C PHE A 215 0.12 -6.81 7.18
N GLY A 216 0.59 -6.34 8.34
CA GLY A 216 1.41 -7.12 9.24
C GLY A 216 0.67 -8.35 9.80
N VAL A 217 -0.57 -8.17 10.26
CA VAL A 217 -1.39 -9.27 10.78
C VAL A 217 -1.69 -10.29 9.68
N ALA A 218 -2.12 -9.86 8.50
CA ALA A 218 -2.43 -10.76 7.40
C ALA A 218 -1.18 -11.53 6.94
N ALA A 219 0.01 -10.88 6.90
CA ALA A 219 1.26 -11.54 6.56
C ALA A 219 1.61 -12.65 7.57
N LEU A 220 1.50 -12.38 8.89
CA LEU A 220 1.79 -13.37 9.93
C LEU A 220 0.84 -14.58 9.88
N ILE A 221 -0.41 -14.39 9.42
CA ILE A 221 -1.41 -15.46 9.32
C ILE A 221 -1.24 -16.26 8.00
N ALA A 222 -0.96 -15.57 6.89
CA ALA A 222 -1.06 -16.17 5.56
C ALA A 222 0.18 -16.93 5.12
N VAL A 223 1.38 -16.59 5.64
CA VAL A 223 2.65 -17.17 5.20
C VAL A 223 3.50 -17.68 6.37
N PRO A 224 4.39 -18.69 6.15
CA PRO A 224 5.33 -19.16 7.16
C PRO A 224 6.23 -18.04 7.66
N THR A 225 6.62 -18.10 8.92
CA THR A 225 7.48 -17.10 9.54
C THR A 225 8.73 -17.75 10.12
N ASN A 226 9.88 -17.08 10.02
CA ASN A 226 11.05 -17.26 10.85
C ASN A 226 11.23 -16.03 11.74
N ALA A 227 12.21 -16.05 12.66
CA ALA A 227 12.40 -14.96 13.61
C ALA A 227 12.57 -13.60 12.94
N THR A 228 13.37 -13.51 11.87
CA THR A 228 13.64 -12.26 11.15
C THR A 228 12.39 -11.76 10.41
N PHE A 229 11.71 -12.66 9.69
CA PHE A 229 10.48 -12.32 8.97
C PHE A 229 9.33 -11.94 9.92
N PHE A 230 9.27 -12.60 11.09
CA PHE A 230 8.34 -12.22 12.15
C PHE A 230 8.57 -10.78 12.61
N VAL A 231 9.81 -10.40 12.94
CA VAL A 231 10.14 -9.03 13.36
C VAL A 231 9.76 -8.00 12.29
N ILE A 232 10.07 -8.29 11.02
CA ILE A 232 9.74 -7.39 9.91
C ILE A 232 8.23 -7.18 9.75
N ASN A 233 7.40 -8.18 10.00
CA ASN A 233 5.95 -8.04 9.90
C ASN A 233 5.29 -7.52 11.19
N VAL A 234 5.91 -7.69 12.35
CA VAL A 234 5.48 -7.06 13.61
C VAL A 234 5.77 -5.56 13.61
N ALA A 235 6.85 -5.11 12.98
CA ALA A 235 7.19 -3.69 12.92
C ALA A 235 6.08 -2.81 12.30
N PRO A 236 5.46 -3.15 11.16
CA PRO A 236 4.29 -2.45 10.63
C PRO A 236 3.10 -2.44 11.60
N ILE A 237 2.84 -3.55 12.31
CA ILE A 237 1.77 -3.62 13.32
C ILE A 237 2.03 -2.60 14.42
N LEU A 238 3.23 -2.59 14.99
CA LEU A 238 3.59 -1.67 16.07
C LEU A 238 3.53 -0.21 15.59
N ALA A 239 4.04 0.07 14.40
CA ALA A 239 3.97 1.39 13.79
C ALA A 239 2.51 1.82 13.57
N GLY A 240 1.68 0.95 13.02
CA GLY A 240 0.26 1.21 12.81
C GLY A 240 -0.48 1.48 14.11
N VAL A 241 -0.28 0.67 15.13
CA VAL A 241 -0.86 0.86 16.47
C VAL A 241 -0.40 2.20 17.07
N ALA A 242 0.88 2.55 16.94
CA ALA A 242 1.39 3.84 17.42
C ALA A 242 0.72 5.03 16.73
N LEU A 243 0.47 4.94 15.42
CA LEU A 243 -0.24 5.97 14.66
C LEU A 243 -1.70 6.09 15.11
N LEU A 244 -2.40 4.97 15.34
CA LEU A 244 -3.78 4.95 15.83
C LEU A 244 -3.90 5.56 17.25
N VAL A 245 -2.95 5.27 18.13
CA VAL A 245 -2.89 5.87 19.47
C VAL A 245 -2.61 7.37 19.37
N SER A 246 -1.75 7.80 18.47
CA SER A 246 -1.44 9.23 18.24
C SER A 246 -2.67 9.98 17.72
N GLU A 247 -3.43 9.38 16.81
CA GLU A 247 -4.68 9.93 16.28
C GLU A 247 -5.74 10.06 17.39
N ALA A 248 -5.95 8.99 18.18
CA ALA A 248 -6.91 9.00 19.28
C ALA A 248 -6.61 10.09 20.33
N ARG A 249 -5.34 10.34 20.62
CA ARG A 249 -4.92 11.41 21.54
C ARG A 249 -5.18 12.81 20.96
N ALA A 250 -4.96 12.99 19.66
CA ALA A 250 -5.20 14.26 18.98
C ALA A 250 -6.70 14.59 18.87
N SER A 251 -7.55 13.57 18.82
CA SER A 251 -9.01 13.72 18.73
C SER A 251 -9.71 13.80 20.08
N ALA A 252 -8.99 13.60 21.19
CA ALA A 252 -9.57 13.70 22.53
C ALA A 252 -9.88 15.18 22.88
N PRO A 253 -11.10 15.50 23.39
CA PRO A 253 -11.42 16.84 23.82
C PRO A 253 -10.45 17.28 24.93
N ALA A 254 -9.95 18.52 24.84
CA ALA A 254 -9.14 19.08 25.90
C ALA A 254 -9.94 18.99 27.23
N SER A 255 -9.41 18.22 28.19
CA SER A 255 -10.04 18.13 29.50
C SER A 255 -10.09 19.53 30.07
N THR A 256 -11.29 20.09 30.19
CA THR A 256 -11.56 21.32 30.96
C THR A 256 -11.18 21.02 32.40
N THR A 257 -9.91 21.25 32.75
CA THR A 257 -9.49 21.42 34.15
C THR A 257 -10.07 22.74 34.63
N ALA A 258 -11.18 22.63 35.32
CA ALA A 258 -11.75 23.74 36.11
C ALA A 258 -10.93 24.00 37.37
#